data_49e0d4d85ca5daa25d40376ce7b63460
#
_entry.id   49e0d4d85ca5daa25d40376ce7b63460
#
_cell.length_a   1.000
_cell.length_b   1.000
_cell.length_c   1.000
_cell.angle_alpha   90.00
_cell.angle_beta   90.00
_cell.angle_gamma   90.00
#
_symmetry.space_group_name_H-M   'P 1'
#
loop_
_entity.id
_entity.type
_entity.pdbx_description
1 polymer ?
#
loop_
_entity_poly.entity_id
_entity_poly.type
_entity_poly.pdbx_seq_one_letter_code
_entity_poly.pdbx_strand_id
1 'polypeptide(L)'
;MDSPIPLRQVPQTNIFRKGDVFVLFGELFGRGYANGLVNEARKAGMEIVGITVGRRDENNALRPLNEEELAEAAANLGGRIINLPLMAGFDLDAPPGEPTPTEMLGKLTLKTWTEDKLDWAHIEKCREVGVRRFKDTVAEVMQRLDAMIPDGCNAFFAHTMAGGIPKAKVFLAIANRIYKGRGDRFMSSQVLLDSDLGKLILMNFDEVSANTFGHLIEGSAAIRARLEASGGQVRYSAYGYHGTEILIEGRYQWQTYTNYTQGYAKMRLERIARAAWAEGVKATVYNCPEIRTNSSDIFVGVELPLISLLHALRKENGGAWAESQWQACDELLQDGVSIESIVDKIDMFNTSEVMTSYRNFAAWPMPNSQALAEIMIGASDEIVSLHKDRKALITDHLSSLVLEATGPLMFHECSAPAGPVLWLNHDVIAKQLNTMHA
;
A
#
# COMPACT_ATOMS: atom_id res chain seq x y z
N MET A 1 12.73 0.18 17.31
CA MET A 1 11.56 0.77 16.62
C MET A 1 10.51 1.05 17.67
N ASP A 2 9.81 2.18 17.54
CA ASP A 2 8.71 2.48 18.44
C ASP A 2 7.58 1.44 18.25
N SER A 3 6.89 1.10 19.33
CA SER A 3 5.73 0.20 19.27
C SER A 3 4.65 0.77 18.34
N PRO A 4 3.79 -0.08 17.74
CA PRO A 4 2.68 0.41 16.94
C PRO A 4 1.77 1.31 17.78
N ILE A 5 1.29 2.40 17.17
CA ILE A 5 0.28 3.28 17.77
C ILE A 5 -1.06 2.95 17.12
N PRO A 6 -1.88 2.08 17.72
CA PRO A 6 -3.15 1.69 17.14
C PRO A 6 -4.19 2.79 17.31
N LEU A 7 -4.95 3.05 16.24
CA LEU A 7 -6.18 3.82 16.33
C LEU A 7 -7.25 2.93 16.97
N ARG A 8 -7.69 3.25 18.19
CA ARG A 8 -8.64 2.42 18.94
C ARG A 8 -10.09 2.92 18.89
N GLN A 9 -10.26 4.18 18.51
CA GLN A 9 -11.58 4.83 18.45
C GLN A 9 -11.84 5.32 17.03
N VAL A 10 -13.09 5.24 16.62
CA VAL A 10 -13.54 5.80 15.34
C VAL A 10 -13.46 7.32 15.41
N PRO A 11 -12.64 7.98 14.56
CA PRO A 11 -12.55 9.44 14.55
C PRO A 11 -13.86 10.08 14.11
N GLN A 12 -14.24 11.17 14.78
CA GLN A 12 -15.49 11.89 14.50
C GLN A 12 -15.24 13.31 13.94
N THR A 13 -14.01 13.79 14.04
CA THR A 13 -13.68 15.16 13.59
C THR A 13 -13.60 15.22 12.07
N ASN A 14 -14.18 16.25 11.49
CA ASN A 14 -14.02 16.56 10.08
C ASN A 14 -13.81 18.07 9.91
N ILE A 15 -12.64 18.46 9.39
CA ILE A 15 -12.33 19.86 9.04
C ILE A 15 -12.60 20.16 7.56
N PHE A 16 -12.73 19.11 6.73
CA PHE A 16 -12.86 19.27 5.29
C PHE A 16 -14.30 19.55 4.89
N ARG A 17 -14.46 20.50 3.97
CA ARG A 17 -15.76 21.01 3.55
C ARG A 17 -15.76 21.36 2.07
N LYS A 18 -16.92 21.71 1.56
CA LYS A 18 -17.08 22.21 0.20
C LYS A 18 -16.15 23.41 -0.07
N GLY A 19 -15.39 23.32 -1.15
CA GLY A 19 -14.40 24.33 -1.57
C GLY A 19 -12.97 24.05 -1.07
N ASP A 20 -12.78 23.09 -0.17
CA ASP A 20 -11.45 22.57 0.14
C ASP A 20 -10.94 21.67 -1.00
N VAL A 21 -9.65 21.40 -1.06
CA VAL A 21 -9.04 20.67 -2.17
C VAL A 21 -8.45 19.34 -1.72
N PHE A 22 -8.83 18.26 -2.40
CA PHE A 22 -8.23 16.95 -2.25
C PHE A 22 -7.29 16.69 -3.43
N VAL A 23 -6.04 16.37 -3.17
CA VAL A 23 -5.01 16.08 -4.17
C VAL A 23 -4.62 14.62 -4.11
N LEU A 24 -4.88 13.85 -5.16
CA LEU A 24 -4.38 12.49 -5.31
C LEU A 24 -3.02 12.52 -5.99
N PHE A 25 -1.96 12.31 -5.22
CA PHE A 25 -0.58 12.26 -5.71
C PHE A 25 -0.21 10.83 -6.11
N GLY A 26 -0.44 10.50 -7.35
CA GLY A 26 -0.38 9.19 -7.95
C GLY A 26 -1.65 8.89 -8.73
N GLU A 27 -1.83 7.66 -9.18
CA GLU A 27 -2.97 7.25 -9.99
C GLU A 27 -4.01 6.51 -9.14
N LEU A 28 -5.29 6.69 -9.48
CA LEU A 28 -6.39 5.94 -8.88
C LEU A 28 -6.59 4.64 -9.67
N PHE A 29 -6.37 3.53 -9.03
CA PHE A 29 -6.64 2.20 -9.58
C PHE A 29 -7.99 1.68 -9.09
N GLY A 30 -8.68 0.87 -9.90
CA GLY A 30 -10.02 0.36 -9.61
C GLY A 30 -10.14 -0.45 -8.31
N ARG A 31 -9.02 -1.02 -7.81
CA ARG A 31 -8.94 -1.69 -6.51
C ARG A 31 -7.81 -1.06 -5.69
N GLY A 32 -8.13 -0.52 -4.52
CA GLY A 32 -7.13 0.03 -3.60
C GLY A 32 -7.70 1.03 -2.61
N TYR A 33 -6.98 1.25 -1.54
CA TYR A 33 -7.37 2.12 -0.42
C TYR A 33 -7.70 3.56 -0.81
N ALA A 34 -7.04 4.08 -1.85
CA ALA A 34 -7.25 5.46 -2.31
C ALA A 34 -8.70 5.77 -2.70
N ASN A 35 -9.45 4.75 -3.20
CA ASN A 35 -10.87 4.92 -3.54
C ASN A 35 -11.71 5.37 -2.34
N GLY A 36 -11.41 4.87 -1.14
CA GLY A 36 -12.10 5.28 0.09
C GLY A 36 -11.91 6.77 0.37
N LEU A 37 -10.68 7.28 0.31
CA LEU A 37 -10.40 8.71 0.52
C LEU A 37 -11.04 9.59 -0.56
N VAL A 38 -10.99 9.19 -1.83
CA VAL A 38 -11.65 9.91 -2.93
C VAL A 38 -13.16 9.98 -2.71
N ASN A 39 -13.77 8.89 -2.24
CA ASN A 39 -15.21 8.87 -1.95
C ASN A 39 -15.57 9.81 -0.79
N GLU A 40 -14.78 9.86 0.27
CA GLU A 40 -15.02 10.78 1.39
C GLU A 40 -14.80 12.25 0.97
N ALA A 41 -13.77 12.53 0.15
CA ALA A 41 -13.58 13.87 -0.42
C ALA A 41 -14.78 14.34 -1.27
N ARG A 42 -15.36 13.42 -2.07
CA ARG A 42 -16.60 13.69 -2.82
C ARG A 42 -17.78 13.97 -1.90
N LYS A 43 -17.99 13.15 -0.86
CA LYS A 43 -19.06 13.37 0.14
C LYS A 43 -18.91 14.71 0.84
N ALA A 44 -17.69 15.13 1.14
CA ALA A 44 -17.40 16.44 1.74
C ALA A 44 -17.57 17.62 0.74
N GLY A 45 -17.73 17.34 -0.55
CA GLY A 45 -17.85 18.36 -1.60
C GLY A 45 -16.54 19.07 -1.90
N MET A 46 -15.40 18.41 -1.66
CA MET A 46 -14.08 18.94 -2.00
C MET A 46 -13.86 18.96 -3.51
N GLU A 47 -13.04 19.90 -3.96
CA GLU A 47 -12.50 19.88 -5.32
C GLU A 47 -11.42 18.78 -5.41
N ILE A 48 -11.58 17.85 -6.37
CA ILE A 48 -10.66 16.72 -6.51
C ILE A 48 -9.71 16.97 -7.68
N VAL A 49 -8.41 16.88 -7.39
CA VAL A 49 -7.34 16.99 -8.38
C VAL A 49 -6.47 15.75 -8.30
N GLY A 50 -6.32 15.03 -9.40
CA GLY A 50 -5.41 13.90 -9.53
C GLY A 50 -4.18 14.23 -10.35
N ILE A 51 -3.14 13.43 -10.15
CA ILE A 51 -1.92 13.48 -10.95
C ILE A 51 -1.68 12.06 -11.47
N THR A 52 -1.31 11.93 -12.75
CA THR A 52 -1.09 10.60 -13.34
C THR A 52 0.36 10.14 -13.19
N VAL A 53 0.57 8.84 -13.17
CA VAL A 53 1.92 8.27 -13.27
C VAL A 53 2.44 8.25 -14.71
N GLY A 54 1.61 8.59 -15.71
CA GLY A 54 1.94 8.51 -17.11
C GLY A 54 1.98 7.09 -17.66
N ARG A 55 2.49 6.97 -18.87
CA ARG A 55 2.68 5.67 -19.55
C ARG A 55 4.06 5.65 -20.18
N ARG A 56 4.51 4.47 -20.57
CA ARG A 56 5.69 4.32 -21.40
C ARG A 56 5.28 3.78 -22.76
N ASP A 57 5.90 4.34 -23.80
CA ASP A 57 5.72 3.88 -25.17
C ASP A 57 6.49 2.57 -25.45
N GLU A 58 6.50 2.13 -26.70
CA GLU A 58 7.20 0.94 -27.17
C GLU A 58 8.72 1.00 -26.97
N ASN A 59 9.29 2.20 -26.95
CA ASN A 59 10.70 2.48 -26.73
C ASN A 59 11.05 2.73 -25.26
N ASN A 60 10.10 2.48 -24.33
CA ASN A 60 10.18 2.82 -22.91
C ASN A 60 10.30 4.32 -22.60
N ALA A 61 10.08 5.22 -23.58
CA ALA A 61 10.03 6.65 -23.32
C ALA A 61 8.78 7.02 -22.52
N LEU A 62 8.96 7.87 -21.53
CA LEU A 62 7.87 8.29 -20.65
C LEU A 62 7.00 9.33 -21.36
N ARG A 63 5.69 9.13 -21.36
CA ARG A 63 4.69 10.03 -21.93
C ARG A 63 3.53 10.30 -20.97
N PRO A 64 2.85 11.47 -21.11
CA PRO A 64 1.56 11.68 -20.46
C PRO A 64 0.50 10.72 -21.02
N LEU A 65 -0.68 10.71 -20.39
CA LEU A 65 -1.86 10.02 -20.91
C LEU A 65 -2.32 10.66 -22.22
N ASN A 66 -2.74 9.85 -23.18
CA ASN A 66 -3.45 10.34 -24.37
C ASN A 66 -4.90 10.78 -24.02
N GLU A 67 -5.66 11.28 -24.98
CA GLU A 67 -7.00 11.82 -24.74
C GLU A 67 -7.98 10.78 -24.17
N GLU A 68 -7.95 9.54 -24.67
CA GLU A 68 -8.80 8.45 -24.21
C GLU A 68 -8.43 8.02 -22.78
N GLU A 69 -7.15 7.75 -22.54
CA GLU A 69 -6.62 7.40 -21.22
C GLU A 69 -6.90 8.51 -20.18
N LEU A 70 -6.80 9.77 -20.58
CA LEU A 70 -7.07 10.91 -19.71
C LEU A 70 -8.56 11.05 -19.39
N ALA A 71 -9.43 10.85 -20.37
CA ALA A 71 -10.88 10.88 -20.17
C ALA A 71 -11.34 9.77 -19.22
N GLU A 72 -10.80 8.56 -19.40
CA GLU A 72 -11.09 7.44 -18.49
C GLU A 72 -10.60 7.73 -17.06
N ALA A 73 -9.36 8.20 -16.91
CA ALA A 73 -8.80 8.53 -15.60
C ALA A 73 -9.58 9.65 -14.90
N ALA A 74 -10.02 10.68 -15.63
CA ALA A 74 -10.82 11.77 -15.09
C ALA A 74 -12.22 11.29 -14.68
N ALA A 75 -12.85 10.42 -15.47
CA ALA A 75 -14.15 9.83 -15.15
C ALA A 75 -14.06 8.96 -13.87
N ASN A 76 -13.04 8.13 -13.77
CA ASN A 76 -12.80 7.28 -12.59
C ASN A 76 -12.55 8.12 -11.33
N LEU A 77 -11.75 9.16 -11.44
CA LEU A 77 -11.45 10.06 -10.31
C LEU A 77 -12.66 10.93 -9.95
N GLY A 78 -13.49 11.30 -10.93
CA GLY A 78 -14.56 12.28 -10.74
C GLY A 78 -14.01 13.68 -10.40
N GLY A 79 -12.87 14.04 -10.99
CA GLY A 79 -12.15 15.29 -10.72
C GLY A 79 -11.27 15.72 -11.88
N ARG A 80 -10.51 16.80 -11.68
CA ARG A 80 -9.54 17.30 -12.66
C ARG A 80 -8.25 16.52 -12.59
N ILE A 81 -7.54 16.37 -13.70
CA ILE A 81 -6.25 15.71 -13.76
C ILE A 81 -5.17 16.62 -14.31
N ILE A 82 -4.06 16.72 -13.59
CA ILE A 82 -2.82 17.28 -14.11
C ILE A 82 -2.10 16.16 -14.85
N ASN A 83 -2.19 16.17 -16.16
CA ASN A 83 -1.62 15.14 -17.03
C ASN A 83 -0.13 15.34 -17.25
N LEU A 84 0.65 15.11 -16.20
CA LEU A 84 2.11 15.08 -16.23
C LEU A 84 2.57 13.71 -15.72
N PRO A 85 3.54 13.06 -16.41
CA PRO A 85 3.92 11.69 -16.08
C PRO A 85 4.76 11.63 -14.81
N LEU A 86 4.11 11.40 -13.66
CA LEU A 86 4.73 11.34 -12.34
C LEU A 86 5.33 9.94 -12.06
N MET A 87 6.25 9.49 -12.90
CA MET A 87 6.92 8.20 -12.76
C MET A 87 8.20 8.34 -11.94
N ALA A 88 8.32 7.62 -10.83
CA ALA A 88 9.39 7.80 -9.86
C ALA A 88 10.54 6.78 -9.97
N GLY A 89 10.32 5.59 -10.53
CA GLY A 89 11.38 4.58 -10.67
C GLY A 89 12.50 5.07 -11.58
N PHE A 90 13.75 4.73 -11.25
CA PHE A 90 14.92 5.08 -12.03
C PHE A 90 15.47 3.91 -12.87
N ASP A 91 14.86 2.75 -12.78
CA ASP A 91 15.30 1.53 -13.44
C ASP A 91 15.32 1.60 -14.97
N LEU A 92 14.63 2.58 -15.55
CA LEU A 92 14.61 2.88 -16.99
C LEU A 92 15.24 4.24 -17.34
N ASP A 93 15.97 4.85 -16.41
CA ASP A 93 16.70 6.11 -16.63
C ASP A 93 18.21 5.83 -16.69
N ALA A 94 18.93 6.56 -17.52
CA ALA A 94 20.39 6.54 -17.62
C ALA A 94 20.92 7.85 -18.20
N PRO A 95 22.21 8.16 -18.03
CA PRO A 95 22.86 9.20 -18.83
C PRO A 95 22.75 8.89 -20.34
N PRO A 96 22.72 9.91 -21.20
CA PRO A 96 22.54 9.70 -22.63
C PRO A 96 23.55 8.72 -23.25
N GLY A 97 23.06 7.67 -23.92
CA GLY A 97 23.84 6.65 -24.57
C GLY A 97 24.43 5.56 -23.66
N GLU A 98 24.13 5.61 -22.36
CA GLU A 98 24.54 4.59 -21.40
C GLU A 98 23.38 3.62 -21.07
N PRO A 99 23.66 2.37 -20.64
CA PRO A 99 22.63 1.38 -20.36
C PRO A 99 21.82 1.72 -19.10
N THR A 100 20.53 1.44 -19.14
CA THR A 100 19.65 1.55 -17.98
C THR A 100 19.85 0.39 -16.99
N PRO A 101 19.48 0.55 -15.71
CA PRO A 101 19.47 -0.56 -14.75
C PRO A 101 18.68 -1.77 -15.24
N THR A 102 17.53 -1.57 -15.89
CA THR A 102 16.74 -2.66 -16.48
C THR A 102 17.53 -3.42 -17.58
N GLU A 103 18.28 -2.72 -18.43
CA GLU A 103 19.13 -3.36 -19.44
C GLU A 103 20.30 -4.12 -18.81
N MET A 104 20.88 -3.59 -17.72
CA MET A 104 21.90 -4.31 -16.95
C MET A 104 21.33 -5.60 -16.34
N LEU A 105 20.14 -5.52 -15.73
CA LEU A 105 19.45 -6.69 -15.18
C LEU A 105 19.05 -7.71 -16.26
N GLY A 106 18.81 -7.27 -17.48
CA GLY A 106 18.52 -8.14 -18.61
C GLY A 106 19.67 -9.11 -18.97
N LYS A 107 20.89 -8.84 -18.51
CA LYS A 107 22.07 -9.72 -18.68
C LYS A 107 22.15 -10.81 -17.61
N LEU A 108 21.45 -10.66 -16.49
CA LEU A 108 21.45 -11.64 -15.40
C LEU A 108 20.71 -12.92 -15.80
N THR A 109 21.22 -14.05 -15.35
CA THR A 109 20.56 -15.35 -15.54
C THR A 109 20.17 -15.97 -14.21
N LEU A 110 19.21 -16.91 -14.22
CA LEU A 110 18.81 -17.66 -13.03
C LEU A 110 19.93 -18.51 -12.41
N LYS A 111 21.06 -18.69 -13.10
CA LYS A 111 22.19 -19.46 -12.61
C LYS A 111 23.24 -18.60 -11.90
N THR A 112 23.35 -17.32 -12.28
CA THR A 112 24.48 -16.46 -11.88
C THR A 112 24.08 -15.22 -11.07
N TRP A 113 22.80 -14.85 -11.06
CA TRP A 113 22.30 -13.60 -10.46
C TRP A 113 22.71 -13.38 -8.99
N THR A 114 22.96 -14.45 -8.22
CA THR A 114 23.43 -14.35 -6.81
C THR A 114 24.88 -13.92 -6.70
N GLU A 115 25.69 -14.21 -7.73
CA GLU A 115 27.13 -13.93 -7.76
C GLU A 115 27.47 -12.73 -8.63
N ASP A 116 26.59 -12.41 -9.59
CA ASP A 116 26.77 -11.30 -10.52
C ASP A 116 26.85 -9.97 -9.77
N LYS A 117 27.82 -9.15 -10.16
CA LYS A 117 28.01 -7.80 -9.61
C LYS A 117 27.54 -6.76 -10.60
N LEU A 118 26.87 -5.75 -10.08
CA LEU A 118 26.40 -4.60 -10.84
C LEU A 118 27.38 -3.44 -10.69
N ASP A 119 27.46 -2.59 -11.71
CA ASP A 119 28.23 -1.35 -11.65
C ASP A 119 27.46 -0.30 -10.82
N TRP A 120 27.74 -0.27 -9.52
CA TRP A 120 27.07 0.63 -8.59
C TRP A 120 27.34 2.09 -8.85
N ALA A 121 28.54 2.44 -9.35
CA ALA A 121 28.85 3.82 -9.70
C ALA A 121 27.98 4.29 -10.88
N HIS A 122 27.71 3.41 -11.82
CA HIS A 122 26.80 3.69 -12.93
C HIS A 122 25.33 3.71 -12.47
N ILE A 123 24.90 2.77 -11.62
CA ILE A 123 23.55 2.74 -11.05
C ILE A 123 23.22 4.04 -10.30
N GLU A 124 24.16 4.58 -9.52
CA GLU A 124 23.95 5.87 -8.84
C GLU A 124 23.76 7.03 -9.83
N LYS A 125 24.51 7.06 -10.95
CA LYS A 125 24.25 8.05 -12.00
C LYS A 125 22.87 7.90 -12.61
N CYS A 126 22.42 6.67 -12.87
CA CYS A 126 21.07 6.41 -13.36
C CYS A 126 20.00 6.90 -12.38
N ARG A 127 20.23 6.65 -11.09
CA ARG A 127 19.35 7.13 -10.00
C ARG A 127 19.30 8.65 -9.96
N GLU A 128 20.44 9.34 -10.05
CA GLU A 128 20.49 10.81 -10.10
C GLU A 128 19.67 11.37 -11.27
N VAL A 129 19.77 10.75 -12.45
CA VAL A 129 18.98 11.14 -13.64
C VAL A 129 17.47 10.96 -13.34
N GLY A 130 17.06 9.78 -12.86
CA GLY A 130 15.65 9.48 -12.57
C GLY A 130 15.07 10.36 -11.48
N VAL A 131 15.80 10.58 -10.39
CA VAL A 131 15.37 11.46 -9.29
C VAL A 131 15.24 12.91 -9.73
N ARG A 132 16.18 13.41 -10.53
CA ARG A 132 16.11 14.76 -11.08
C ARG A 132 14.86 14.92 -11.96
N ARG A 133 14.68 14.03 -12.93
CA ARG A 133 13.49 14.01 -13.79
C ARG A 133 12.20 14.03 -12.97
N PHE A 134 12.11 13.20 -11.91
CA PHE A 134 10.95 13.15 -11.03
C PHE A 134 10.73 14.47 -10.30
N LYS A 135 11.79 15.06 -9.71
CA LYS A 135 11.69 16.35 -9.01
C LYS A 135 11.28 17.49 -9.95
N ASP A 136 11.79 17.51 -11.17
CA ASP A 136 11.39 18.51 -12.17
C ASP A 136 9.89 18.38 -12.51
N THR A 137 9.40 17.13 -12.65
CA THR A 137 7.96 16.88 -12.86
C THR A 137 7.16 17.33 -11.64
N VAL A 138 7.60 17.04 -10.41
CA VAL A 138 6.94 17.49 -9.18
C VAL A 138 6.87 19.01 -9.12
N ALA A 139 7.94 19.72 -9.47
CA ALA A 139 7.95 21.18 -9.48
C ALA A 139 6.91 21.76 -10.46
N GLU A 140 6.81 21.20 -11.65
CA GLU A 140 5.78 21.60 -12.63
C GLU A 140 4.35 21.28 -12.14
N VAL A 141 4.15 20.10 -11.52
CA VAL A 141 2.87 19.72 -10.89
C VAL A 141 2.49 20.73 -9.82
N MET A 142 3.42 21.10 -8.93
CA MET A 142 3.13 22.04 -7.83
C MET A 142 2.83 23.44 -8.34
N GLN A 143 3.50 23.90 -9.40
CA GLN A 143 3.19 25.18 -10.04
C GLN A 143 1.74 25.19 -10.60
N ARG A 144 1.30 24.11 -11.24
CA ARG A 144 -0.08 23.98 -11.74
C ARG A 144 -1.10 23.88 -10.60
N LEU A 145 -0.78 23.13 -9.56
CA LEU A 145 -1.63 23.00 -8.37
C LEU A 145 -1.79 24.33 -7.64
N ASP A 146 -0.72 25.10 -7.47
CA ASP A 146 -0.76 26.37 -6.77
C ASP A 146 -1.77 27.35 -7.41
N ALA A 147 -1.84 27.35 -8.75
CA ALA A 147 -2.82 28.14 -9.48
C ALA A 147 -4.27 27.60 -9.36
N MET A 148 -4.47 26.36 -8.91
CA MET A 148 -5.78 25.71 -8.80
C MET A 148 -6.35 25.75 -7.38
N ILE A 149 -5.53 25.95 -6.36
CA ILE A 149 -5.91 25.89 -4.93
C ILE A 149 -6.17 27.31 -4.42
N PRO A 150 -7.41 27.65 -4.02
CA PRO A 150 -7.74 28.99 -3.49
C PRO A 150 -7.06 29.25 -2.13
N ASP A 151 -6.85 30.53 -1.79
CA ASP A 151 -6.44 30.92 -0.46
C ASP A 151 -7.52 30.62 0.58
N GLY A 152 -7.08 30.31 1.82
CA GLY A 152 -7.96 30.10 2.96
C GLY A 152 -8.74 28.77 2.97
N CYS A 153 -8.57 27.92 1.94
CA CYS A 153 -9.12 26.57 1.95
C CYS A 153 -8.20 25.59 2.65
N ASN A 154 -8.72 24.44 3.07
CA ASN A 154 -7.92 23.30 3.50
C ASN A 154 -7.47 22.49 2.28
N ALA A 155 -6.31 21.85 2.38
CA ALA A 155 -5.82 20.93 1.38
C ALA A 155 -5.45 19.57 1.99
N PHE A 156 -5.87 18.51 1.31
CA PHE A 156 -5.54 17.14 1.69
C PHE A 156 -4.78 16.46 0.56
N PHE A 157 -3.51 16.16 0.79
CA PHE A 157 -2.65 15.44 -0.16
C PHE A 157 -2.60 13.96 0.20
N ALA A 158 -3.15 13.12 -0.65
CA ALA A 158 -3.10 11.67 -0.51
C ALA A 158 -2.02 11.07 -1.42
N HIS A 159 -0.95 10.55 -0.83
CA HIS A 159 0.14 9.90 -1.53
C HIS A 159 -0.22 8.45 -1.83
N THR A 160 -0.29 8.08 -3.09
CA THR A 160 -0.65 6.73 -3.56
C THR A 160 0.43 6.06 -4.42
N MET A 161 1.63 6.66 -4.46
CA MET A 161 2.75 6.06 -5.17
C MET A 161 3.18 4.76 -4.48
N ALA A 162 3.22 3.68 -5.23
CA ALA A 162 3.62 2.36 -4.76
C ALA A 162 4.22 1.54 -5.89
N GLY A 163 5.01 0.51 -5.55
CA GLY A 163 5.69 -0.33 -6.51
C GLY A 163 7.19 -0.01 -6.58
N GLY A 164 7.78 -0.17 -7.75
CA GLY A 164 9.21 0.01 -7.96
C GLY A 164 9.94 -1.29 -8.31
N ILE A 165 9.20 -2.32 -8.76
CA ILE A 165 9.82 -3.54 -9.31
C ILE A 165 10.41 -3.20 -10.68
N PRO A 166 11.74 -3.31 -10.87
CA PRO A 166 12.36 -3.14 -12.17
C PRO A 166 11.80 -4.15 -13.19
N LYS A 167 11.72 -3.75 -14.48
CA LYS A 167 11.23 -4.61 -15.56
C LYS A 167 12.24 -5.74 -15.90
N ALA A 168 12.49 -6.65 -14.95
CA ALA A 168 13.42 -7.77 -15.11
C ALA A 168 12.71 -9.12 -15.00
N LYS A 169 12.74 -9.91 -16.07
CA LYS A 169 12.12 -11.27 -16.10
C LYS A 169 12.69 -12.17 -15.01
N VAL A 170 13.98 -12.04 -14.70
CA VAL A 170 14.67 -12.83 -13.68
C VAL A 170 14.02 -12.65 -12.30
N PHE A 171 13.55 -11.44 -11.98
CA PHE A 171 12.90 -11.16 -10.69
C PHE A 171 11.61 -11.94 -10.50
N LEU A 172 10.74 -12.05 -11.50
CA LEU A 172 9.48 -12.80 -11.38
C LEU A 172 9.72 -14.29 -11.09
N ALA A 173 10.74 -14.86 -11.71
CA ALA A 173 11.09 -16.26 -11.47
C ALA A 173 11.64 -16.48 -10.04
N ILE A 174 12.42 -15.51 -9.53
CA ILE A 174 12.95 -15.52 -8.15
C ILE A 174 11.80 -15.33 -7.15
N ALA A 175 10.93 -14.35 -7.36
CA ALA A 175 9.77 -14.09 -6.52
C ALA A 175 8.87 -15.32 -6.38
N ASN A 176 8.62 -16.05 -7.47
CA ASN A 176 7.89 -17.31 -7.42
C ASN A 176 8.56 -18.37 -6.56
N ARG A 177 9.89 -18.42 -6.51
CA ARG A 177 10.60 -19.36 -5.62
C ARG A 177 10.54 -18.92 -4.16
N ILE A 178 10.57 -17.62 -3.90
CA ILE A 178 10.52 -17.05 -2.56
C ILE A 178 9.13 -17.22 -1.94
N TYR A 179 8.07 -16.88 -2.68
CA TYR A 179 6.72 -16.79 -2.12
C TYR A 179 5.83 -18.00 -2.43
N LYS A 180 6.17 -18.78 -3.45
CA LYS A 180 5.39 -19.95 -3.89
C LYS A 180 6.24 -21.23 -4.03
N GLY A 181 7.49 -21.19 -3.63
CA GLY A 181 8.37 -22.36 -3.67
C GLY A 181 8.07 -23.33 -2.53
N ARG A 182 7.99 -24.64 -2.84
CA ARG A 182 7.86 -25.74 -1.87
C ARG A 182 9.05 -26.68 -2.00
N GLY A 183 9.49 -27.29 -0.91
CA GLY A 183 10.62 -28.20 -0.89
C GLY A 183 11.86 -27.60 -1.57
N ASP A 184 12.50 -28.34 -2.46
CA ASP A 184 13.73 -27.89 -3.19
C ASP A 184 13.53 -26.66 -4.08
N ARG A 185 12.30 -26.27 -4.36
CA ARG A 185 11.99 -25.05 -5.11
C ARG A 185 11.97 -23.78 -4.24
N PHE A 186 11.91 -23.93 -2.93
CA PHE A 186 11.92 -22.80 -2.02
C PHE A 186 13.26 -22.05 -2.09
N MET A 187 13.20 -20.73 -1.93
CA MET A 187 14.34 -19.85 -1.80
C MET A 187 14.03 -18.82 -0.71
N SER A 188 14.92 -18.65 0.25
CA SER A 188 14.76 -17.58 1.23
C SER A 188 14.89 -16.20 0.58
N SER A 189 14.06 -15.25 1.00
CA SER A 189 14.19 -13.85 0.60
C SER A 189 15.52 -13.23 1.02
N GLN A 190 16.21 -13.78 2.03
CA GLN A 190 17.56 -13.34 2.43
C GLN A 190 18.56 -13.46 1.27
N VAL A 191 18.46 -14.54 0.46
CA VAL A 191 19.34 -14.73 -0.71
C VAL A 191 19.16 -13.58 -1.72
N LEU A 192 17.93 -13.12 -1.92
CA LEU A 192 17.67 -11.95 -2.76
C LEU A 192 18.23 -10.68 -2.12
N LEU A 193 18.00 -10.46 -0.84
CA LEU A 193 18.44 -9.25 -0.12
C LEU A 193 19.98 -9.11 -0.12
N ASP A 194 20.71 -10.23 -0.06
CA ASP A 194 22.17 -10.25 -0.05
C ASP A 194 22.80 -10.03 -1.44
N SER A 195 22.00 -10.17 -2.50
CA SER A 195 22.46 -10.00 -3.88
C SER A 195 22.44 -8.56 -4.35
N ASP A 196 23.21 -8.26 -5.40
CA ASP A 196 23.17 -6.94 -6.05
C ASP A 196 21.82 -6.67 -6.73
N LEU A 197 21.15 -7.71 -7.26
CA LEU A 197 19.78 -7.61 -7.77
C LEU A 197 18.82 -7.13 -6.66
N GLY A 198 18.87 -7.73 -5.49
CA GLY A 198 18.00 -7.36 -4.36
C GLY A 198 18.26 -5.93 -3.87
N LYS A 199 19.53 -5.52 -3.79
CA LYS A 199 19.88 -4.14 -3.44
C LYS A 199 19.33 -3.12 -4.43
N LEU A 200 19.42 -3.38 -5.73
CA LEU A 200 18.85 -2.51 -6.76
C LEU A 200 17.32 -2.45 -6.66
N ILE A 201 16.66 -3.59 -6.41
CA ILE A 201 15.21 -3.63 -6.20
C ILE A 201 14.81 -2.78 -4.98
N LEU A 202 15.52 -2.91 -3.86
CA LEU A 202 15.24 -2.10 -2.67
C LEU A 202 15.46 -0.61 -2.92
N MET A 203 16.52 -0.22 -3.63
CA MET A 203 16.74 1.18 -4.00
C MET A 203 15.58 1.74 -4.84
N ASN A 204 15.13 0.98 -5.84
CA ASN A 204 14.03 1.44 -6.69
C ASN A 204 12.69 1.45 -5.94
N PHE A 205 12.45 0.51 -5.03
CA PHE A 205 11.30 0.56 -4.11
C PHE A 205 11.32 1.79 -3.21
N ASP A 206 12.50 2.14 -2.66
CA ASP A 206 12.66 3.34 -1.84
C ASP A 206 12.31 4.61 -2.62
N GLU A 207 12.78 4.71 -3.88
CA GLU A 207 12.47 5.87 -4.72
C GLU A 207 10.97 5.98 -5.03
N VAL A 208 10.32 4.87 -5.39
CA VAL A 208 8.90 4.88 -5.80
C VAL A 208 7.95 4.92 -4.62
N SER A 209 8.17 4.09 -3.60
CA SER A 209 7.19 3.86 -2.54
C SER A 209 7.39 4.72 -1.30
N ALA A 210 8.55 5.37 -1.15
CA ALA A 210 8.87 6.15 0.04
C ALA A 210 9.37 7.56 -0.27
N ASN A 211 10.44 7.74 -1.05
CA ASN A 211 11.03 9.05 -1.29
C ASN A 211 10.08 10.02 -1.98
N THR A 212 9.15 9.50 -2.81
CA THR A 212 8.08 10.30 -3.43
C THR A 212 7.20 11.02 -2.42
N PHE A 213 7.00 10.47 -1.22
CA PHE A 213 6.28 11.15 -0.15
C PHE A 213 7.06 12.35 0.40
N GLY A 214 8.37 12.21 0.58
CA GLY A 214 9.25 13.32 0.92
C GLY A 214 9.22 14.42 -0.16
N HIS A 215 9.32 14.03 -1.44
CA HIS A 215 9.27 14.99 -2.56
C HIS A 215 7.91 15.68 -2.68
N LEU A 216 6.80 15.01 -2.34
CA LEU A 216 5.49 15.65 -2.23
C LEU A 216 5.48 16.72 -1.14
N ILE A 217 5.94 16.38 0.08
CA ILE A 217 5.97 17.28 1.23
C ILE A 217 6.87 18.51 0.98
N GLU A 218 8.06 18.28 0.44
CA GLU A 218 9.01 19.34 0.07
C GLU A 218 8.47 20.21 -1.07
N GLY A 219 8.02 19.58 -2.17
CA GLY A 219 7.53 20.28 -3.35
C GLY A 219 6.30 21.15 -3.09
N SER A 220 5.43 20.72 -2.17
CA SER A 220 4.22 21.48 -1.79
C SER A 220 4.44 22.50 -0.67
N ALA A 221 5.67 22.71 -0.20
CA ALA A 221 5.96 23.59 0.94
C ALA A 221 5.47 25.03 0.75
N ALA A 222 5.60 25.61 -0.45
CA ALA A 222 5.12 26.93 -0.77
C ALA A 222 3.58 27.03 -0.72
N ILE A 223 2.89 26.04 -1.29
CA ILE A 223 1.42 25.91 -1.22
C ILE A 223 0.97 25.82 0.25
N ARG A 224 1.62 24.95 1.03
CA ARG A 224 1.32 24.78 2.45
C ARG A 224 1.48 26.10 3.21
N ALA A 225 2.63 26.79 3.06
CA ALA A 225 2.89 28.05 3.73
C ALA A 225 1.84 29.12 3.37
N ARG A 226 1.45 29.23 2.10
CA ARG A 226 0.42 30.16 1.62
C ARG A 226 -0.95 29.86 2.23
N LEU A 227 -1.37 28.59 2.23
CA LEU A 227 -2.65 28.18 2.79
C LEU A 227 -2.71 28.40 4.31
N GLU A 228 -1.67 28.00 5.04
CA GLU A 228 -1.60 28.18 6.49
C GLU A 228 -1.58 29.67 6.88
N ALA A 229 -0.87 30.53 6.12
CA ALA A 229 -0.89 31.98 6.32
C ALA A 229 -2.26 32.62 6.07
N SER A 230 -3.09 32.00 5.22
CA SER A 230 -4.47 32.44 4.94
C SER A 230 -5.54 31.76 5.80
N GLY A 231 -5.13 30.98 6.83
CA GLY A 231 -6.03 30.34 7.80
C GLY A 231 -6.51 28.94 7.40
N GLY A 232 -6.03 28.38 6.30
CA GLY A 232 -6.27 27.00 5.88
C GLY A 232 -5.39 26.01 6.65
N GLN A 233 -5.66 24.73 6.48
CA GLN A 233 -4.89 23.64 7.04
C GLN A 233 -4.46 22.68 5.94
N VAL A 234 -3.22 22.16 6.02
CA VAL A 234 -2.72 21.18 5.06
C VAL A 234 -2.45 19.86 5.75
N ARG A 235 -2.90 18.78 5.13
CA ARG A 235 -2.74 17.41 5.61
C ARG A 235 -2.15 16.52 4.52
N TYR A 236 -1.33 15.55 4.94
CA TYR A 236 -0.75 14.56 4.06
C TYR A 236 -1.03 13.17 4.60
N SER A 237 -1.41 12.25 3.73
CA SER A 237 -1.54 10.83 4.06
C SER A 237 -0.74 9.96 3.10
N ALA A 238 -0.27 8.83 3.60
CA ALA A 238 0.31 7.75 2.80
C ALA A 238 -0.06 6.39 3.39
N TYR A 239 0.05 5.32 2.59
CA TYR A 239 -0.31 3.96 2.96
C TYR A 239 0.94 3.19 3.37
N GLY A 240 1.00 2.83 4.65
CA GLY A 240 2.01 1.96 5.23
C GLY A 240 1.69 0.48 4.97
N TYR A 241 2.64 -0.36 5.37
CA TYR A 241 2.53 -1.79 5.22
C TYR A 241 3.43 -2.54 6.23
N HIS A 242 3.18 -2.32 7.51
CA HIS A 242 4.01 -2.84 8.60
C HIS A 242 3.24 -3.88 9.44
N GLY A 243 2.29 -4.58 8.80
CA GLY A 243 1.35 -5.46 9.49
C GLY A 243 0.29 -4.68 10.27
N THR A 244 -0.63 -5.41 10.87
CA THR A 244 -1.71 -4.88 11.73
C THR A 244 -2.00 -5.83 12.87
N GLU A 245 -2.75 -5.37 13.87
CA GLU A 245 -3.29 -6.26 14.87
C GLU A 245 -4.56 -6.93 14.35
N ILE A 246 -4.59 -8.25 14.44
CA ILE A 246 -5.73 -9.11 14.15
C ILE A 246 -6.18 -9.82 15.43
N LEU A 247 -7.40 -10.31 15.47
CA LEU A 247 -7.92 -11.02 16.63
C LEU A 247 -7.49 -12.48 16.61
N ILE A 248 -6.65 -12.88 17.56
CA ILE A 248 -6.15 -14.25 17.74
C ILE A 248 -6.41 -14.65 19.20
N GLU A 249 -7.09 -15.78 19.42
CA GLU A 249 -7.43 -16.28 20.77
C GLU A 249 -8.09 -15.21 21.67
N GLY A 250 -8.98 -14.42 21.08
CA GLY A 250 -9.73 -13.37 21.78
C GLY A 250 -8.93 -12.11 22.10
N ARG A 251 -7.68 -11.97 21.68
CA ARG A 251 -6.81 -10.82 21.89
C ARG A 251 -6.34 -10.23 20.57
N TYR A 252 -6.26 -8.91 20.49
CA TYR A 252 -5.63 -8.24 19.36
C TYR A 252 -4.12 -8.37 19.48
N GLN A 253 -3.50 -9.00 18.47
CA GLN A 253 -2.06 -9.23 18.39
C GLN A 253 -1.55 -8.77 17.04
N TRP A 254 -0.44 -8.04 17.07
CA TRP A 254 0.21 -7.61 15.83
C TRP A 254 0.71 -8.82 15.05
N GLN A 255 0.46 -8.83 13.74
CA GLN A 255 0.97 -9.82 12.83
C GLN A 255 1.29 -9.18 11.48
N THR A 256 2.44 -9.52 10.94
CA THR A 256 2.70 -9.36 9.51
C THR A 256 2.17 -10.60 8.80
N TYR A 257 1.74 -10.45 7.56
CA TYR A 257 1.23 -11.57 6.79
C TYR A 257 2.19 -12.03 5.70
N THR A 258 3.00 -11.13 5.18
CA THR A 258 3.98 -11.48 4.16
C THR A 258 5.28 -10.70 4.34
N ASN A 259 6.40 -11.38 4.10
CA ASN A 259 7.74 -10.83 4.19
C ASN A 259 8.24 -10.47 2.79
N TYR A 260 7.64 -9.47 2.18
CA TYR A 260 8.05 -9.06 0.87
C TYR A 260 9.00 -7.85 0.92
N THR A 261 9.86 -7.76 -0.09
CA THR A 261 10.96 -6.79 -0.12
C THR A 261 10.50 -5.34 -0.08
N GLN A 262 9.30 -5.02 -0.57
CA GLN A 262 8.74 -3.68 -0.52
C GLN A 262 8.48 -3.18 0.91
N GLY A 263 8.41 -4.07 1.89
CA GLY A 263 8.26 -3.73 3.31
C GLY A 263 9.36 -2.79 3.82
N TYR A 264 10.58 -2.91 3.31
CA TYR A 264 11.69 -2.01 3.67
C TYR A 264 11.42 -0.57 3.24
N ALA A 265 10.87 -0.36 2.05
CA ALA A 265 10.46 0.96 1.58
C ALA A 265 9.32 1.54 2.44
N LYS A 266 8.41 0.70 2.94
CA LYS A 266 7.35 1.15 3.85
C LYS A 266 7.88 1.60 5.21
N MET A 267 8.92 0.98 5.73
CA MET A 267 9.63 1.51 6.92
C MET A 267 10.27 2.88 6.65
N ARG A 268 10.84 3.07 5.46
CA ARG A 268 11.40 4.37 5.07
C ARG A 268 10.31 5.44 4.97
N LEU A 269 9.14 5.09 4.42
CA LEU A 269 7.97 5.95 4.35
C LEU A 269 7.56 6.46 5.75
N GLU A 270 7.52 5.58 6.75
CA GLU A 270 7.22 5.92 8.14
C GLU A 270 8.27 6.89 8.74
N ARG A 271 9.56 6.69 8.42
CA ARG A 271 10.64 7.60 8.88
C ARG A 271 10.47 9.01 8.28
N ILE A 272 10.07 9.10 7.00
CA ILE A 272 9.77 10.38 6.35
C ILE A 272 8.62 11.10 7.05
N ALA A 273 7.53 10.39 7.38
CA ALA A 273 6.43 10.97 8.13
C ALA A 273 6.87 11.49 9.51
N ARG A 274 7.67 10.71 10.25
CA ARG A 274 8.20 11.13 11.57
C ARG A 274 9.08 12.38 11.47
N ALA A 275 9.94 12.45 10.45
CA ALA A 275 10.77 13.63 10.20
C ALA A 275 9.91 14.86 9.89
N ALA A 276 8.90 14.72 9.03
CA ALA A 276 7.97 15.81 8.72
C ALA A 276 7.21 16.31 9.97
N TRP A 277 6.79 15.41 10.85
CA TRP A 277 6.15 15.78 12.11
C TRP A 277 7.06 16.55 13.04
N ALA A 278 8.35 16.19 13.11
CA ALA A 278 9.35 16.93 13.91
C ALA A 278 9.50 18.38 13.42
N GLU A 279 9.22 18.64 12.16
CA GLU A 279 9.19 19.98 11.53
C GLU A 279 7.81 20.65 11.59
N GLY A 280 6.84 20.06 12.29
CA GLY A 280 5.48 20.58 12.43
C GLY A 280 4.53 20.25 11.29
N VAL A 281 4.96 19.52 10.26
CA VAL A 281 4.13 19.14 9.11
C VAL A 281 3.24 17.93 9.46
N LYS A 282 1.94 18.05 9.25
CA LYS A 282 0.96 16.99 9.56
C LYS A 282 0.88 15.97 8.42
N ALA A 283 1.86 15.07 8.40
CA ALA A 283 2.01 14.00 7.42
C ALA A 283 1.91 12.63 8.11
N THR A 284 0.87 11.86 7.84
CA THR A 284 0.57 10.60 8.54
C THR A 284 0.63 9.41 7.59
N VAL A 285 1.33 8.37 8.01
CA VAL A 285 1.31 7.05 7.36
C VAL A 285 0.35 6.14 8.09
N TYR A 286 -0.61 5.58 7.38
CA TYR A 286 -1.58 4.63 7.90
C TYR A 286 -1.18 3.20 7.51
N ASN A 287 -0.88 2.37 8.51
CA ASN A 287 -0.76 0.93 8.31
C ASN A 287 -2.17 0.32 8.32
N CYS A 288 -2.61 -0.10 7.14
CA CYS A 288 -3.93 -0.68 6.93
C CYS A 288 -3.88 -2.22 6.98
N PRO A 289 -5.01 -2.91 7.26
CA PRO A 289 -5.09 -4.35 7.19
C PRO A 289 -4.69 -4.88 5.81
N GLU A 290 -4.34 -6.14 5.73
CA GLU A 290 -4.15 -6.78 4.45
C GLU A 290 -5.47 -6.92 3.70
N ILE A 291 -5.42 -6.71 2.39
CA ILE A 291 -6.54 -6.94 1.47
C ILE A 291 -6.04 -7.67 0.23
N ARG A 292 -6.96 -8.32 -0.47
CA ARG A 292 -6.66 -8.90 -1.77
C ARG A 292 -6.51 -7.81 -2.82
N THR A 293 -5.31 -7.73 -3.40
CA THR A 293 -4.95 -6.80 -4.48
C THR A 293 -4.42 -7.56 -5.69
N ASN A 294 -4.13 -6.87 -6.79
CA ASN A 294 -3.46 -7.48 -7.93
C ASN A 294 -2.07 -8.07 -7.56
N SER A 295 -1.43 -7.55 -6.51
CA SER A 295 -0.15 -8.06 -6.02
C SER A 295 -0.29 -9.31 -5.17
N SER A 296 -1.46 -9.62 -4.62
CA SER A 296 -1.71 -10.80 -3.79
C SER A 296 -1.54 -12.11 -4.57
N ASP A 297 -1.64 -12.08 -5.90
CA ASP A 297 -1.31 -13.23 -6.75
C ASP A 297 0.19 -13.58 -6.73
N ILE A 298 1.05 -12.63 -6.36
CA ILE A 298 2.49 -12.86 -6.17
C ILE A 298 2.77 -13.35 -4.75
N PHE A 299 2.08 -12.75 -3.76
CA PHE A 299 2.22 -13.03 -2.34
C PHE A 299 0.99 -13.79 -1.86
N VAL A 300 1.14 -15.02 -1.45
CA VAL A 300 0.05 -15.87 -0.92
C VAL A 300 -0.13 -15.65 0.58
N GLY A 301 -1.26 -16.08 1.14
CA GLY A 301 -1.51 -16.10 2.58
C GLY A 301 -2.37 -14.96 3.10
N VAL A 302 -3.00 -14.16 2.21
CA VAL A 302 -3.94 -13.08 2.60
C VAL A 302 -5.10 -13.59 3.46
N GLU A 303 -5.44 -14.85 3.32
CA GLU A 303 -6.49 -15.54 4.07
C GLU A 303 -6.21 -15.50 5.59
N LEU A 304 -4.93 -15.62 5.98
CA LEU A 304 -4.53 -15.76 7.39
C LEU A 304 -4.91 -14.55 8.25
N PRO A 305 -4.50 -13.31 7.90
CA PRO A 305 -4.95 -12.14 8.65
C PRO A 305 -6.39 -11.75 8.33
N LEU A 306 -6.79 -11.77 7.06
CA LEU A 306 -8.04 -11.14 6.63
C LEU A 306 -9.29 -11.85 7.14
N ILE A 307 -9.32 -13.20 7.15
CA ILE A 307 -10.50 -13.95 7.63
C ILE A 307 -10.71 -13.74 9.13
N SER A 308 -9.65 -13.48 9.91
CA SER A 308 -9.77 -13.12 11.33
C SER A 308 -10.57 -11.83 11.57
N LEU A 309 -10.87 -11.01 10.53
CA LEU A 309 -11.77 -9.87 10.64
C LEU A 309 -13.18 -10.27 11.06
N LEU A 310 -13.65 -11.44 10.67
CA LEU A 310 -14.96 -11.96 11.07
C LEU A 310 -15.11 -12.03 12.59
N HIS A 311 -14.08 -12.50 13.29
CA HIS A 311 -14.08 -12.49 14.77
C HIS A 311 -14.15 -11.06 15.33
N ALA A 312 -13.43 -10.12 14.74
CA ALA A 312 -13.45 -8.72 15.18
C ALA A 312 -14.84 -8.09 14.97
N LEU A 313 -15.52 -8.39 13.85
CA LEU A 313 -16.89 -7.92 13.60
C LEU A 313 -17.87 -8.34 14.68
N ARG A 314 -17.81 -9.60 15.13
CA ARG A 314 -18.63 -10.10 16.26
C ARG A 314 -18.24 -9.47 17.59
N LYS A 315 -16.95 -9.30 17.84
CA LYS A 315 -16.43 -8.78 19.12
C LYS A 315 -16.73 -7.30 19.32
N GLU A 316 -16.60 -6.48 18.29
CA GLU A 316 -16.71 -5.03 18.39
C GLU A 316 -18.15 -4.56 18.15
N ASN A 317 -19.03 -4.84 19.13
CA ASN A 317 -20.46 -4.49 19.09
C ASN A 317 -21.21 -5.09 17.89
N GLY A 318 -20.83 -6.30 17.48
CA GLY A 318 -21.49 -7.02 16.42
C GLY A 318 -22.98 -7.21 16.69
N GLY A 319 -23.81 -6.92 15.69
CA GLY A 319 -25.24 -7.12 15.69
C GLY A 319 -25.67 -7.97 14.49
N ALA A 320 -26.93 -7.82 14.08
CA ALA A 320 -27.48 -8.56 12.93
C ALA A 320 -26.66 -8.37 11.65
N TRP A 321 -26.09 -7.17 11.45
CA TRP A 321 -25.25 -6.92 10.30
C TRP A 321 -23.95 -7.74 10.34
N ALA A 322 -23.25 -7.80 11.47
CA ALA A 322 -22.05 -8.62 11.59
C ALA A 322 -22.34 -10.10 11.31
N GLU A 323 -23.46 -10.63 11.83
CA GLU A 323 -23.88 -12.00 11.53
C GLU A 323 -24.23 -12.20 10.05
N SER A 324 -24.78 -11.18 9.37
CA SER A 324 -25.04 -11.27 7.93
C SER A 324 -23.75 -11.37 7.11
N GLN A 325 -22.62 -10.81 7.59
CA GLN A 325 -21.31 -10.96 6.94
C GLN A 325 -20.76 -12.39 7.07
N TRP A 326 -20.98 -13.03 8.20
CA TRP A 326 -20.67 -14.44 8.37
C TRP A 326 -21.49 -15.30 7.40
N GLN A 327 -22.79 -15.06 7.32
CA GLN A 327 -23.67 -15.76 6.40
C GLN A 327 -23.25 -15.53 4.93
N ALA A 328 -22.92 -14.29 4.55
CA ALA A 328 -22.44 -13.99 3.20
C ALA A 328 -21.15 -14.73 2.85
N CYS A 329 -20.23 -14.90 3.81
CA CYS A 329 -19.04 -15.73 3.63
C CYS A 329 -19.38 -17.23 3.52
N ASP A 330 -20.32 -17.73 4.32
CA ASP A 330 -20.78 -19.12 4.30
C ASP A 330 -21.38 -19.50 2.92
N GLU A 331 -22.16 -18.61 2.32
CA GLU A 331 -22.78 -18.80 1.01
C GLU A 331 -21.78 -19.00 -0.14
N LEU A 332 -20.53 -18.52 0.03
CA LEU A 332 -19.44 -18.72 -0.96
C LEU A 332 -18.80 -20.11 -0.91
N LEU A 333 -19.06 -20.88 0.16
CA LEU A 333 -18.42 -22.18 0.40
C LEU A 333 -19.19 -23.33 -0.22
N GLN A 334 -18.48 -24.41 -0.51
CA GLN A 334 -19.06 -25.65 -1.02
C GLN A 334 -20.04 -26.27 -0.02
N ASP A 335 -20.99 -27.05 -0.50
CA ASP A 335 -21.97 -27.75 0.33
C ASP A 335 -21.28 -28.63 1.39
N GLY A 336 -21.67 -28.47 2.63
CA GLY A 336 -21.10 -29.19 3.77
C GLY A 336 -19.84 -28.57 4.36
N VAL A 337 -19.36 -27.42 3.82
CA VAL A 337 -18.31 -26.61 4.43
C VAL A 337 -18.95 -25.41 5.10
N SER A 338 -18.64 -25.16 6.34
CA SER A 338 -19.14 -23.98 7.08
C SER A 338 -18.04 -22.92 7.25
N ILE A 339 -18.44 -21.65 7.36
CA ILE A 339 -17.53 -20.55 7.62
C ILE A 339 -16.83 -20.72 8.97
N GLU A 340 -17.50 -21.30 9.98
CA GLU A 340 -16.90 -21.62 11.26
C GLU A 340 -15.70 -22.55 11.08
N SER A 341 -15.84 -23.59 10.25
CA SER A 341 -14.73 -24.52 9.98
C SER A 341 -13.54 -23.86 9.27
N ILE A 342 -13.79 -22.84 8.46
CA ILE A 342 -12.74 -22.04 7.82
C ILE A 342 -12.03 -21.18 8.86
N VAL A 343 -12.79 -20.53 9.73
CA VAL A 343 -12.26 -19.65 10.78
C VAL A 343 -11.43 -20.47 11.78
N ASP A 344 -11.89 -21.66 12.18
CA ASP A 344 -11.13 -22.58 13.05
C ASP A 344 -9.78 -22.98 12.41
N LYS A 345 -9.75 -23.24 11.10
CA LYS A 345 -8.51 -23.50 10.36
C LYS A 345 -7.57 -22.30 10.36
N ILE A 346 -8.09 -21.10 10.14
CA ILE A 346 -7.33 -19.85 10.18
C ILE A 346 -6.73 -19.64 11.57
N ASP A 347 -7.49 -19.89 12.63
CA ASP A 347 -7.01 -19.80 14.01
C ASP A 347 -5.90 -20.81 14.27
N MET A 348 -6.05 -22.05 13.78
CA MET A 348 -5.01 -23.07 13.88
C MET A 348 -3.71 -22.65 13.17
N PHE A 349 -3.81 -22.09 11.96
CA PHE A 349 -2.64 -21.57 11.26
C PHE A 349 -2.02 -20.38 12.01
N ASN A 350 -2.83 -19.41 12.44
CA ASN A 350 -2.37 -18.23 13.14
C ASN A 350 -1.74 -18.54 14.48
N THR A 351 -2.17 -19.57 15.19
CA THR A 351 -1.59 -20.00 16.48
C THR A 351 -0.41 -20.96 16.36
N SER A 352 -0.05 -21.38 15.14
CA SER A 352 1.11 -22.23 14.91
C SER A 352 2.41 -21.57 15.41
N GLU A 353 3.39 -22.39 15.82
CA GLU A 353 4.70 -21.93 16.28
C GLU A 353 5.39 -21.06 15.23
N VAL A 354 5.29 -21.45 13.95
CA VAL A 354 5.89 -20.72 12.84
C VAL A 354 5.29 -19.32 12.72
N MET A 355 3.95 -19.19 12.67
CA MET A 355 3.30 -17.88 12.58
C MET A 355 3.57 -17.01 13.81
N THR A 356 3.60 -17.61 14.99
CA THR A 356 3.92 -16.92 16.25
C THR A 356 5.34 -16.36 16.24
N SER A 357 6.31 -17.05 15.65
CA SER A 357 7.71 -16.58 15.53
C SER A 357 7.85 -15.31 14.68
N TYR A 358 6.91 -15.07 13.77
CA TYR A 358 6.86 -13.86 12.93
C TYR A 358 6.07 -12.69 13.54
N ARG A 359 5.55 -12.82 14.77
CA ARG A 359 4.89 -11.72 15.51
C ARG A 359 5.85 -10.79 16.24
N ASN A 360 7.06 -10.68 15.78
CA ASN A 360 8.05 -9.78 16.37
C ASN A 360 8.07 -8.45 15.62
N PHE A 361 7.27 -7.49 16.08
CA PHE A 361 7.20 -6.15 15.49
C PHE A 361 8.58 -5.48 15.36
N ALA A 362 9.45 -5.62 16.36
CA ALA A 362 10.76 -4.98 16.36
C ALA A 362 11.74 -5.58 15.34
N ALA A 363 11.52 -6.82 14.91
CA ALA A 363 12.36 -7.50 13.94
C ALA A 363 11.85 -7.36 12.50
N TRP A 364 10.67 -6.77 12.30
CA TRP A 364 10.11 -6.59 10.96
C TRP A 364 10.92 -5.56 10.14
N PRO A 365 11.12 -5.74 8.82
CA PRO A 365 10.75 -6.91 8.04
C PRO A 365 11.76 -8.05 8.20
N MET A 366 11.27 -9.26 8.37
CA MET A 366 12.08 -10.47 8.50
C MET A 366 12.13 -11.24 7.18
N PRO A 367 13.25 -11.90 6.85
CA PRO A 367 13.28 -12.86 5.74
C PRO A 367 12.27 -13.99 5.97
N ASN A 368 11.68 -14.49 4.90
CA ASN A 368 10.83 -15.67 5.00
C ASN A 368 11.64 -16.95 5.24
N SER A 369 10.98 -17.95 5.82
CA SER A 369 11.50 -19.32 5.93
C SER A 369 10.68 -20.28 5.08
N GLN A 370 11.22 -21.47 4.81
CA GLN A 370 10.50 -22.53 4.12
C GLN A 370 9.21 -22.91 4.88
N ALA A 371 9.29 -23.02 6.20
CA ALA A 371 8.13 -23.34 7.04
C ALA A 371 7.03 -22.26 6.93
N LEU A 372 7.40 -20.98 6.91
CA LEU A 372 6.43 -19.89 6.69
C LEU A 372 5.81 -19.96 5.29
N ALA A 373 6.61 -20.15 4.25
CA ALA A 373 6.12 -20.27 2.88
C ALA A 373 5.16 -21.47 2.73
N GLU A 374 5.46 -22.59 3.35
CA GLU A 374 4.60 -23.79 3.32
C GLU A 374 3.25 -23.53 4.03
N ILE A 375 3.24 -22.81 5.16
CA ILE A 375 1.99 -22.40 5.82
C ILE A 375 1.19 -21.45 4.94
N MET A 376 1.82 -20.39 4.40
CA MET A 376 1.15 -19.41 3.56
C MET A 376 0.52 -20.05 2.31
N ILE A 377 1.30 -20.89 1.62
CA ILE A 377 0.82 -21.61 0.43
C ILE A 377 -0.25 -22.63 0.82
N GLY A 378 -0.03 -23.39 1.90
CA GLY A 378 -0.96 -24.41 2.37
C GLY A 378 -2.31 -23.83 2.76
N ALA A 379 -2.31 -22.75 3.54
CA ALA A 379 -3.53 -22.05 3.92
C ALA A 379 -4.28 -21.49 2.70
N SER A 380 -3.57 -20.82 1.79
CA SER A 380 -4.18 -20.27 0.58
C SER A 380 -4.79 -21.38 -0.30
N ASP A 381 -4.03 -22.44 -0.61
CA ASP A 381 -4.52 -23.57 -1.43
C ASP A 381 -5.73 -24.26 -0.79
N GLU A 382 -5.65 -24.55 0.52
CA GLU A 382 -6.72 -25.22 1.24
C GLU A 382 -8.00 -24.37 1.25
N ILE A 383 -7.91 -23.11 1.70
CA ILE A 383 -9.07 -22.23 1.81
C ILE A 383 -9.70 -21.95 0.44
N VAL A 384 -8.88 -21.63 -0.57
CA VAL A 384 -9.40 -21.38 -1.93
C VAL A 384 -10.09 -22.62 -2.50
N SER A 385 -9.61 -23.83 -2.17
CA SER A 385 -10.21 -25.08 -2.67
C SER A 385 -11.61 -25.34 -2.10
N LEU A 386 -11.99 -24.73 -0.99
CA LEU A 386 -13.27 -24.93 -0.32
C LEU A 386 -14.38 -23.99 -0.83
N HIS A 387 -14.10 -23.07 -1.74
CA HIS A 387 -15.08 -22.18 -2.34
C HIS A 387 -15.82 -22.85 -3.53
N LYS A 388 -17.09 -22.49 -3.72
CA LYS A 388 -17.89 -22.89 -4.88
C LYS A 388 -17.30 -22.38 -6.19
N ASP A 389 -16.85 -21.11 -6.18
CA ASP A 389 -16.20 -20.46 -7.32
C ASP A 389 -14.88 -19.84 -6.88
N ARG A 390 -13.79 -20.24 -7.54
CA ARG A 390 -12.45 -19.68 -7.31
C ARG A 390 -12.29 -18.20 -7.70
N LYS A 391 -13.31 -17.62 -8.34
CA LYS A 391 -13.36 -16.20 -8.70
C LYS A 391 -14.16 -15.35 -7.71
N ALA A 392 -14.87 -15.99 -6.78
CA ALA A 392 -15.67 -15.32 -5.74
C ALA A 392 -15.24 -15.87 -4.38
N LEU A 393 -14.26 -15.21 -3.78
CA LEU A 393 -13.62 -15.65 -2.54
C LEU A 393 -14.07 -14.83 -1.34
N ILE A 394 -14.08 -15.44 -0.16
CA ILE A 394 -14.26 -14.76 1.12
C ILE A 394 -13.29 -13.58 1.24
N THR A 395 -12.05 -13.74 0.77
CA THR A 395 -11.05 -12.67 0.79
C THR A 395 -11.42 -11.48 -0.10
N ASP A 396 -12.14 -11.66 -1.19
CA ASP A 396 -12.67 -10.55 -2.01
C ASP A 396 -13.76 -9.80 -1.24
N HIS A 397 -14.68 -10.53 -0.62
CA HIS A 397 -15.75 -9.96 0.20
C HIS A 397 -15.18 -9.14 1.37
N LEU A 398 -14.34 -9.75 2.19
CA LEU A 398 -13.75 -9.08 3.34
C LEU A 398 -12.83 -7.91 2.96
N SER A 399 -12.13 -8.00 1.81
CA SER A 399 -11.36 -6.87 1.28
C SER A 399 -12.25 -5.66 0.99
N SER A 400 -13.45 -5.87 0.45
CA SER A 400 -14.39 -4.78 0.19
C SER A 400 -14.84 -4.10 1.49
N LEU A 401 -15.06 -4.85 2.56
CA LEU A 401 -15.39 -4.30 3.87
C LEU A 401 -14.24 -3.47 4.45
N VAL A 402 -13.01 -3.97 4.37
CA VAL A 402 -11.83 -3.22 4.83
C VAL A 402 -11.69 -1.90 4.05
N LEU A 403 -11.88 -1.93 2.72
CA LEU A 403 -11.84 -0.72 1.89
C LEU A 403 -12.93 0.27 2.26
N GLU A 404 -14.13 -0.21 2.56
CA GLU A 404 -15.26 0.61 2.99
C GLU A 404 -14.99 1.34 4.32
N ALA A 405 -14.36 0.66 5.28
CA ALA A 405 -14.05 1.23 6.59
C ALA A 405 -12.85 2.20 6.57
N THR A 406 -11.80 1.88 5.80
CA THR A 406 -10.55 2.64 5.85
C THR A 406 -10.66 4.05 5.28
N GLY A 407 -11.52 4.27 4.29
CA GLY A 407 -11.75 5.60 3.72
C GLY A 407 -12.18 6.62 4.78
N PRO A 408 -13.35 6.44 5.43
CA PRO A 408 -13.79 7.35 6.48
C PRO A 408 -12.83 7.41 7.68
N LEU A 409 -12.25 6.29 8.12
CA LEU A 409 -11.28 6.29 9.21
C LEU A 409 -10.10 7.23 8.94
N MET A 410 -9.48 7.09 7.77
CA MET A 410 -8.33 7.92 7.39
C MET A 410 -8.73 9.38 7.16
N PHE A 411 -9.86 9.62 6.52
CA PHE A 411 -10.35 10.97 6.21
C PHE A 411 -10.64 11.78 7.48
N HIS A 412 -11.33 11.17 8.43
CA HIS A 412 -11.66 11.83 9.70
C HIS A 412 -10.43 11.93 10.62
N GLU A 413 -9.56 10.92 10.65
CA GLU A 413 -8.35 10.97 11.46
C GLU A 413 -7.40 12.07 10.97
N CYS A 414 -7.21 12.21 9.65
CA CYS A 414 -6.41 13.28 9.05
C CYS A 414 -6.88 14.68 9.43
N SER A 415 -8.12 14.86 9.84
CA SER A 415 -8.64 16.16 10.31
C SER A 415 -7.95 16.62 11.60
N ALA A 416 -7.67 15.68 12.52
CA ALA A 416 -6.97 15.93 13.77
C ALA A 416 -5.99 14.78 14.07
N PRO A 417 -4.91 14.64 13.26
CA PRO A 417 -4.10 13.45 13.28
C PRO A 417 -3.36 13.29 14.62
N ALA A 418 -3.43 12.05 15.16
CA ALA A 418 -2.84 11.72 16.46
C ALA A 418 -1.33 11.50 16.40
N GLY A 419 -0.76 11.24 15.23
CA GLY A 419 0.67 11.01 15.10
C GLY A 419 1.14 10.77 13.67
N PRO A 420 2.46 10.63 13.48
CA PRO A 420 3.05 10.44 12.16
C PRO A 420 2.81 9.05 11.56
N VAL A 421 2.56 8.03 12.41
CA VAL A 421 2.38 6.65 11.95
C VAL A 421 1.32 6.00 12.82
N LEU A 422 0.23 5.57 12.21
CA LEU A 422 -0.92 4.98 12.88
C LEU A 422 -1.26 3.61 12.29
N TRP A 423 -1.91 2.77 13.10
CA TRP A 423 -2.39 1.46 12.69
C TRP A 423 -3.90 1.41 12.72
N LEU A 424 -4.50 1.07 11.57
CA LEU A 424 -5.92 0.76 11.42
C LEU A 424 -6.07 -0.75 11.55
N ASN A 425 -6.20 -1.21 12.78
CA ASN A 425 -6.28 -2.63 13.10
C ASN A 425 -7.71 -3.16 12.96
N HIS A 426 -7.90 -4.48 13.04
CA HIS A 426 -9.21 -5.11 12.88
C HIS A 426 -10.25 -4.60 13.89
N ASP A 427 -9.85 -4.16 15.09
CA ASP A 427 -10.78 -3.59 16.07
C ASP A 427 -11.44 -2.31 15.59
N VAL A 428 -10.66 -1.35 15.09
CA VAL A 428 -11.23 -0.07 14.63
C VAL A 428 -11.93 -0.22 13.28
N ILE A 429 -11.47 -1.13 12.42
CA ILE A 429 -12.19 -1.49 11.18
C ILE A 429 -13.58 -2.04 11.52
N ALA A 430 -13.65 -3.01 12.43
CA ALA A 430 -14.93 -3.61 12.86
C ALA A 430 -15.86 -2.58 13.52
N LYS A 431 -15.35 -1.71 14.40
CA LYS A 431 -16.14 -0.62 15.00
C LYS A 431 -16.69 0.33 13.95
N GLN A 432 -15.87 0.73 12.98
CA GLN A 432 -16.32 1.61 11.89
C GLN A 432 -17.44 0.97 11.09
N LEU A 433 -17.28 -0.28 10.66
CA LEU A 433 -18.29 -1.01 9.89
C LEU A 433 -19.58 -1.18 10.69
N ASN A 434 -19.49 -1.65 11.93
CA ASN A 434 -20.66 -1.81 12.78
C ASN A 434 -21.40 -0.47 13.03
N THR A 435 -20.66 0.65 13.09
CA THR A 435 -21.28 1.98 13.22
C THR A 435 -21.97 2.43 11.93
N MET A 436 -21.41 2.10 10.76
CA MET A 436 -21.97 2.50 9.47
C MET A 436 -23.26 1.73 9.12
N HIS A 437 -23.41 0.52 9.68
CA HIS A 437 -24.50 -0.40 9.36
C HIS A 437 -25.42 -0.72 10.55
N ALA A 438 -25.32 0.08 11.65
CA ALA A 438 -26.16 -0.06 12.86
C ALA A 438 -27.63 0.34 12.65
#